data_c7290c35a3922bd8908bc4c77d5aa340
#
_entry.id   c7290c35a3922bd8908bc4c77d5aa340
#
_cell.length_a   1.000
_cell.length_b   1.000
_cell.length_c   1.000
_cell.angle_alpha   90.00
_cell.angle_beta   90.00
_cell.angle_gamma   90.00
#
_symmetry.space_group_name_H-M   'P 1'
#
loop_
_entity.id
_entity.type
_entity.pdbx_description
1 polymer ?
#
loop_
_entity_poly.entity_id
_entity_poly.type
_entity_poly.pdbx_seq_one_letter_code
_entity_poly.pdbx_strand_id
1 'polypeptide(L)'
;EYRLYRQMHFYSKPLILWGDGIIMGGGMGLMAGCSHRIVTERTRFAMPEVTIGLFPDASGSWFLQRMPAKTGLFLGLTGAMCNGNDALFANLAEYAVSSDDYDAIIRRLKQSNWQAATESNDTNSLHDNSAYSIVSRALAAQSTADLPPSKLAAYWYPIQKLMNSGGLGDIDALLQSDEALAQLGADFFEDSWT
;
A
#
# COMPACT_ATOMS: atom_id res chain seq x y z
N GLU A 1 -6.93 19.12 1.72
CA GLU A 1 -6.46 17.73 1.64
C GLU A 1 -7.36 16.93 0.69
N TYR A 2 -8.65 16.76 0.93
CA TYR A 2 -9.59 16.01 0.07
C TYR A 2 -9.69 16.51 -1.38
N ARG A 3 -9.52 17.83 -1.62
CA ARG A 3 -9.42 18.36 -2.99
C ARG A 3 -8.21 17.81 -3.73
N LEU A 4 -7.08 17.65 -3.06
CA LEU A 4 -5.86 17.09 -3.63
C LEU A 4 -6.07 15.61 -3.99
N TYR A 5 -6.61 14.79 -3.08
CA TYR A 5 -6.89 13.37 -3.37
C TYR A 5 -7.81 13.21 -4.56
N ARG A 6 -8.87 14.04 -4.65
CA ARG A 6 -9.75 14.05 -5.81
C ARG A 6 -9.02 14.45 -7.09
N GLN A 7 -8.15 15.46 -7.05
CA GLN A 7 -7.35 15.87 -8.22
C GLN A 7 -6.40 14.75 -8.66
N MET A 8 -5.74 14.07 -7.72
CA MET A 8 -4.85 12.95 -8.00
C MET A 8 -5.62 11.79 -8.65
N HIS A 9 -6.80 11.46 -8.16
CA HIS A 9 -7.63 10.38 -8.70
C HIS A 9 -8.05 10.60 -10.15
N PHE A 10 -8.30 11.85 -10.55
CA PHE A 10 -8.69 12.23 -11.91
C PHE A 10 -7.53 12.79 -12.73
N TYR A 11 -6.29 12.68 -12.24
CA TYR A 11 -5.15 13.23 -12.95
C TYR A 11 -4.81 12.39 -14.17
N SER A 12 -4.71 13.05 -15.34
CA SER A 12 -4.56 12.39 -16.64
C SER A 12 -3.15 11.86 -16.94
N LYS A 13 -2.18 12.17 -16.09
CA LYS A 13 -0.80 11.74 -16.26
C LYS A 13 -0.42 10.76 -15.16
N PRO A 14 0.57 9.88 -15.39
CA PRO A 14 1.09 9.01 -14.34
C PRO A 14 1.55 9.80 -13.11
N LEU A 15 1.11 9.38 -11.94
CA LEU A 15 1.61 9.84 -10.65
C LEU A 15 2.43 8.72 -10.03
N ILE A 16 3.69 8.98 -9.76
CA ILE A 16 4.60 8.02 -9.17
C ILE A 16 4.80 8.39 -7.70
N LEU A 17 4.49 7.46 -6.80
CA LEU A 17 4.83 7.57 -5.39
C LEU A 17 6.17 6.88 -5.15
N TRP A 18 7.08 7.57 -4.49
CA TRP A 18 8.29 7.02 -3.89
C TRP A 18 8.07 6.84 -2.39
N GLY A 19 7.66 5.63 -2.00
CA GLY A 19 7.31 5.29 -0.62
C GLY A 19 8.50 4.78 0.18
N ASP A 20 9.46 5.65 0.47
CA ASP A 20 10.68 5.31 1.18
C ASP A 20 10.66 5.90 2.61
N GLY A 21 10.44 5.05 3.61
CA GLY A 21 10.26 5.45 5.00
C GLY A 21 8.79 5.38 5.45
N ILE A 22 8.36 6.33 6.27
CA ILE A 22 7.05 6.29 6.94
C ILE A 22 5.95 6.89 6.07
N ILE A 23 4.86 6.13 5.89
CA ILE A 23 3.65 6.53 5.15
C ILE A 23 2.46 6.30 6.08
N MET A 24 1.92 7.35 6.69
CA MET A 24 0.82 7.24 7.66
C MET A 24 -0.30 8.22 7.37
N GLY A 25 -1.53 7.88 7.77
CA GLY A 25 -2.70 8.76 7.71
C GLY A 25 -2.86 9.41 6.34
N GLY A 26 -2.77 10.76 6.28
CA GLY A 26 -2.80 11.50 5.02
C GLY A 26 -1.80 11.04 3.96
N GLY A 27 -0.64 10.54 4.35
CA GLY A 27 0.34 9.91 3.45
C GLY A 27 -0.21 8.68 2.74
N MET A 28 -1.03 7.88 3.41
CA MET A 28 -1.72 6.74 2.81
C MET A 28 -2.74 7.18 1.74
N GLY A 29 -3.42 8.30 1.97
CA GLY A 29 -4.31 8.91 0.97
C GLY A 29 -3.57 9.36 -0.29
N LEU A 30 -2.37 9.92 -0.15
CA LEU A 30 -1.49 10.23 -1.29
C LEU A 30 -1.06 8.95 -2.01
N MET A 31 -0.62 7.93 -1.27
CA MET A 31 -0.24 6.63 -1.83
C MET A 31 -1.38 6.01 -2.65
N ALA A 32 -2.57 5.95 -2.08
CA ALA A 32 -3.74 5.37 -2.73
C ALA A 32 -4.19 6.15 -3.99
N GLY A 33 -3.88 7.44 -4.08
CA GLY A 33 -4.18 8.29 -5.22
C GLY A 33 -3.17 8.21 -6.38
N CYS A 34 -2.02 7.56 -6.18
CA CYS A 34 -0.99 7.42 -7.20
C CYS A 34 -1.23 6.20 -8.10
N SER A 35 -0.80 6.30 -9.36
CA SER A 35 -0.94 5.25 -10.36
C SER A 35 0.20 4.22 -10.36
N HIS A 36 1.37 4.61 -9.86
CA HIS A 36 2.55 3.76 -9.74
C HIS A 36 3.14 3.96 -8.35
N ARG A 37 3.10 2.93 -7.53
CA ARG A 37 3.43 3.01 -6.11
C ARG A 37 4.64 2.12 -5.84
N ILE A 38 5.72 2.77 -5.44
CA ILE A 38 7.00 2.15 -5.15
C ILE A 38 7.18 2.04 -3.65
N VAL A 39 7.65 0.90 -3.18
CA VAL A 39 8.10 0.67 -1.80
C VAL A 39 9.55 0.25 -1.79
N THR A 40 10.21 0.45 -0.66
CA THR A 40 11.60 0.07 -0.41
C THR A 40 11.70 -0.81 0.85
N GLU A 41 12.87 -1.30 1.15
CA GLU A 41 13.18 -2.01 2.40
C GLU A 41 12.94 -1.16 3.65
N ARG A 42 12.92 0.18 3.50
CA ARG A 42 12.67 1.13 4.58
C ARG A 42 11.20 1.48 4.77
N THR A 43 10.34 1.08 3.84
CA THR A 43 8.91 1.43 3.89
C THR A 43 8.26 0.91 5.16
N ARG A 44 7.53 1.80 5.83
CA ARG A 44 6.62 1.49 6.94
C ARG A 44 5.32 2.25 6.72
N PHE A 45 4.20 1.56 6.80
CA PHE A 45 2.89 2.22 6.64
C PHE A 45 1.90 1.78 7.70
N ALA A 46 0.96 2.68 8.02
CA ALA A 46 -0.13 2.41 8.95
C ALA A 46 -1.30 3.40 8.73
N MET A 47 -2.49 3.02 9.24
CA MET A 47 -3.62 3.93 9.47
C MET A 47 -3.84 4.03 10.99
N PRO A 48 -3.04 4.85 11.70
CA PRO A 48 -2.99 4.83 13.16
C PRO A 48 -4.09 5.68 13.83
N GLU A 49 -5.09 6.14 13.10
CA GLU A 49 -6.11 7.08 13.58
C GLU A 49 -6.86 6.59 14.82
N VAL A 50 -7.05 5.26 14.93
CA VAL A 50 -7.70 4.64 16.10
C VAL A 50 -6.94 4.93 17.40
N THR A 51 -5.63 5.07 17.37
CA THR A 51 -4.80 5.35 18.57
C THR A 51 -5.03 6.74 19.17
N ILE A 52 -5.63 7.64 18.40
CA ILE A 52 -5.99 9.00 18.84
C ILE A 52 -7.52 9.22 18.87
N GLY A 53 -8.30 8.13 18.88
CA GLY A 53 -9.76 8.18 18.97
C GLY A 53 -10.45 8.61 17.68
N LEU A 54 -9.78 8.54 16.54
CA LEU A 54 -10.33 8.82 15.21
C LEU A 54 -10.54 7.51 14.42
N PHE A 55 -11.17 7.63 13.27
CA PHE A 55 -11.29 6.56 12.28
C PHE A 55 -10.37 6.85 11.08
N PRO A 56 -9.96 5.83 10.29
CA PRO A 56 -9.20 6.02 9.08
C PRO A 56 -9.89 6.98 8.11
N ASP A 57 -9.33 8.15 7.93
CA ASP A 57 -9.77 9.19 6.99
C ASP A 57 -8.97 9.12 5.66
N ALA A 58 -8.57 10.23 5.07
CA ALA A 58 -7.69 10.29 3.90
C ALA A 58 -8.04 9.29 2.78
N SER A 59 -9.32 9.07 2.51
CA SER A 59 -9.85 8.06 1.60
C SER A 59 -9.68 6.60 2.09
N GLY A 60 -9.38 6.39 3.38
CA GLY A 60 -9.18 5.07 3.99
C GLY A 60 -10.33 4.11 3.71
N SER A 61 -11.57 4.54 3.85
CA SER A 61 -12.76 3.73 3.54
C SER A 61 -12.80 3.22 2.09
N TRP A 62 -12.14 3.90 1.16
CA TRP A 62 -12.07 3.48 -0.24
C TRP A 62 -11.00 2.42 -0.47
N PHE A 63 -9.77 2.61 -0.01
CA PHE A 63 -8.68 1.67 -0.29
C PHE A 63 -8.63 0.48 0.68
N LEU A 64 -8.96 0.68 1.96
CA LEU A 64 -8.95 -0.40 2.96
C LEU A 64 -9.93 -1.54 2.60
N GLN A 65 -11.14 -1.22 2.13
CA GLN A 65 -12.11 -2.25 1.75
C GLN A 65 -11.68 -3.09 0.52
N ARG A 66 -10.69 -2.64 -0.24
CA ARG A 66 -10.16 -3.32 -1.43
C ARG A 66 -9.00 -4.25 -1.14
N MET A 67 -8.49 -4.21 0.08
CA MET A 67 -7.40 -5.10 0.50
C MET A 67 -7.89 -6.55 0.64
N PRO A 68 -7.02 -7.54 0.32
CA PRO A 68 -7.38 -8.95 0.40
C PRO A 68 -7.67 -9.39 1.84
N ALA A 69 -8.44 -10.46 2.00
CA ALA A 69 -8.65 -11.19 3.26
C ALA A 69 -9.12 -10.31 4.44
N LYS A 70 -9.82 -9.20 4.16
CA LYS A 70 -10.22 -8.20 5.17
C LYS A 70 -9.06 -7.55 5.95
N THR A 71 -7.84 -7.62 5.42
CA THR A 71 -6.67 -6.99 6.04
C THR A 71 -6.85 -5.48 6.21
N GLY A 72 -7.58 -4.83 5.31
CA GLY A 72 -7.89 -3.41 5.47
C GLY A 72 -8.77 -3.09 6.67
N LEU A 73 -9.77 -3.94 6.97
CA LEU A 73 -10.56 -3.80 8.20
C LEU A 73 -9.69 -3.99 9.43
N PHE A 74 -8.82 -5.01 9.41
CA PHE A 74 -7.84 -5.24 10.47
C PHE A 74 -6.94 -4.03 10.70
N LEU A 75 -6.33 -3.49 9.65
CA LEU A 75 -5.46 -2.30 9.75
C LEU A 75 -6.21 -1.07 10.26
N GLY A 76 -7.45 -0.85 9.80
CA GLY A 76 -8.27 0.28 10.22
C GLY A 76 -8.71 0.21 11.69
N LEU A 77 -8.90 -1.00 12.23
CA LEU A 77 -9.29 -1.22 13.64
C LEU A 77 -8.09 -1.25 14.60
N THR A 78 -6.91 -1.59 14.10
CA THR A 78 -5.74 -1.83 14.95
C THR A 78 -4.66 -0.75 14.85
N GLY A 79 -4.62 -0.03 13.73
CA GLY A 79 -3.52 0.89 13.45
C GLY A 79 -2.17 0.20 13.24
N ALA A 80 -2.17 -1.12 13.00
CA ALA A 80 -0.96 -1.94 12.93
C ALA A 80 0.04 -1.41 11.90
N MET A 81 1.32 -1.42 12.29
CA MET A 81 2.44 -1.01 11.44
C MET A 81 2.85 -2.15 10.51
N CYS A 82 2.91 -1.85 9.21
CA CYS A 82 3.25 -2.76 8.13
C CYS A 82 4.50 -2.31 7.37
N ASN A 83 5.12 -3.25 6.63
CA ASN A 83 6.31 -2.99 5.82
C ASN A 83 6.01 -2.93 4.31
N GLY A 84 7.04 -2.72 3.48
CA GLY A 84 6.89 -2.64 2.02
C GLY A 84 6.32 -3.90 1.39
N ASN A 85 6.67 -5.08 1.89
CA ASN A 85 6.15 -6.35 1.38
C ASN A 85 4.67 -6.56 1.74
N ASP A 86 4.24 -6.06 2.92
CA ASP A 86 2.82 -6.00 3.27
C ASP A 86 2.05 -5.08 2.31
N ALA A 87 2.66 -3.98 1.86
CA ALA A 87 2.03 -3.07 0.88
C ALA A 87 1.81 -3.76 -0.48
N LEU A 88 2.76 -4.58 -0.94
CA LEU A 88 2.59 -5.40 -2.14
C LEU A 88 1.45 -6.42 -1.96
N PHE A 89 1.44 -7.15 -0.84
CA PHE A 89 0.37 -8.10 -0.52
C PHE A 89 -1.01 -7.44 -0.45
N ALA A 90 -1.08 -6.26 0.14
CA ALA A 90 -2.32 -5.50 0.31
C ALA A 90 -2.80 -4.76 -0.96
N ASN A 91 -2.11 -4.90 -2.09
CA ASN A 91 -2.35 -4.15 -3.33
C ASN A 91 -2.26 -2.61 -3.15
N LEU A 92 -1.43 -2.17 -2.21
CA LEU A 92 -1.12 -0.76 -1.98
C LEU A 92 0.10 -0.29 -2.77
N ALA A 93 0.94 -1.21 -3.22
CA ALA A 93 2.10 -0.93 -4.07
C ALA A 93 2.25 -1.98 -5.17
N GLU A 94 2.90 -1.61 -6.26
CA GLU A 94 3.19 -2.49 -7.40
C GLU A 94 4.67 -2.81 -7.56
N TYR A 95 5.56 -1.95 -7.03
CA TYR A 95 6.99 -2.06 -7.29
C TYR A 95 7.77 -2.03 -5.98
N ALA A 96 8.73 -2.97 -5.87
CA ALA A 96 9.72 -2.99 -4.79
C ALA A 96 11.09 -2.67 -5.38
N VAL A 97 11.74 -1.62 -4.90
CA VAL A 97 13.06 -1.21 -5.36
C VAL A 97 13.96 -0.90 -4.17
N SER A 98 15.27 -0.99 -4.34
CA SER A 98 16.21 -0.53 -3.31
C SER A 98 16.07 0.99 -3.10
N SER A 99 16.15 1.42 -1.85
CA SER A 99 16.19 2.86 -1.53
C SER A 99 17.33 3.61 -2.25
N ASP A 100 18.39 2.92 -2.60
CA ASP A 100 19.55 3.47 -3.32
C ASP A 100 19.30 3.69 -4.82
N ASP A 101 18.21 3.13 -5.37
CA ASP A 101 17.92 3.16 -6.81
C ASP A 101 17.15 4.41 -7.28
N TYR A 102 16.86 5.35 -6.39
CA TYR A 102 16.10 6.56 -6.73
C TYR A 102 16.65 7.29 -7.95
N ASP A 103 17.96 7.62 -7.93
CA ASP A 103 18.61 8.34 -9.03
C ASP A 103 18.66 7.53 -10.33
N ALA A 104 18.79 6.21 -10.23
CA ALA A 104 18.78 5.33 -11.39
C ALA A 104 17.41 5.32 -12.08
N ILE A 105 16.33 5.28 -11.30
CA ILE A 105 14.95 5.36 -11.78
C ILE A 105 14.69 6.72 -12.42
N ILE A 106 15.08 7.82 -11.78
CA ILE A 106 14.91 9.17 -12.33
C ILE A 106 15.67 9.32 -13.66
N ARG A 107 16.92 8.84 -13.75
CA ARG A 107 17.67 8.85 -15.01
C ARG A 107 16.97 8.06 -16.11
N ARG A 108 16.47 6.86 -15.80
CA ARG A 108 15.75 6.02 -16.75
C ARG A 108 14.47 6.69 -17.24
N LEU A 109 13.68 7.27 -16.36
CA LEU A 109 12.48 8.02 -16.73
C LEU A 109 12.80 9.21 -17.63
N LYS A 110 13.88 9.98 -17.34
CA LYS A 110 14.33 11.09 -18.19
C LYS A 110 14.79 10.63 -19.57
N GLN A 111 15.36 9.44 -19.69
CA GLN A 111 15.84 8.86 -20.96
C GLN A 111 14.74 8.15 -21.76
N SER A 112 13.56 7.96 -21.19
CA SER A 112 12.44 7.30 -21.87
C SER A 112 11.92 8.15 -23.03
N ASN A 113 11.45 7.48 -24.09
CA ASN A 113 10.87 8.15 -25.25
C ASN A 113 9.42 8.56 -24.98
N TRP A 114 9.23 9.74 -24.44
CA TRP A 114 7.90 10.30 -24.13
C TRP A 114 7.13 10.77 -25.36
N GLN A 115 7.77 10.99 -26.51
CA GLN A 115 7.09 11.40 -27.76
C GLN A 115 6.21 10.25 -28.28
N ALA A 116 6.65 9.01 -28.12
CA ALA A 116 5.84 7.84 -28.48
C ALA A 116 4.51 7.76 -27.69
N ALA A 117 4.45 8.35 -26.50
CA ALA A 117 3.24 8.38 -25.69
C ALA A 117 2.15 9.33 -26.21
N THR A 118 2.55 10.34 -27.01
CA THR A 118 1.59 11.31 -27.59
C THR A 118 1.00 10.85 -28.91
N GLU A 119 1.62 9.88 -29.56
CA GLU A 119 1.22 9.38 -30.90
C GLU A 119 0.27 8.17 -30.82
N SER A 120 0.18 7.48 -29.68
CA SER A 120 -0.64 6.28 -29.54
C SER A 120 -2.02 6.60 -28.94
N ASN A 121 -2.96 7.04 -29.81
CA ASN A 121 -4.40 6.99 -29.52
C ASN A 121 -5.02 5.61 -29.84
N ASP A 122 -4.21 4.60 -30.17
CA ASP A 122 -4.68 3.27 -30.53
C ASP A 122 -4.75 2.35 -29.32
N THR A 123 -5.95 2.23 -28.77
CA THR A 123 -6.27 1.34 -27.62
C THR A 123 -6.18 -0.16 -27.96
N ASN A 124 -5.90 -0.54 -29.22
CA ASN A 124 -5.83 -1.91 -29.71
C ASN A 124 -4.41 -2.41 -30.02
N SER A 125 -3.38 -1.62 -29.75
CA SER A 125 -2.00 -2.01 -30.01
C SER A 125 -1.49 -2.95 -28.91
N LEU A 126 -0.94 -4.10 -29.29
CA LEU A 126 -0.19 -5.04 -28.43
C LEU A 126 1.05 -4.39 -27.79
N HIS A 127 1.44 -3.20 -28.24
CA HIS A 127 2.50 -2.34 -27.68
C HIS A 127 1.88 -1.03 -27.23
N ASP A 128 1.27 -1.05 -26.04
CA ASP A 128 0.82 0.18 -25.40
C ASP A 128 2.06 1.07 -25.07
N ASN A 129 2.21 2.17 -25.81
CA ASN A 129 3.23 3.20 -25.59
C ASN A 129 2.68 4.39 -24.79
N SER A 130 1.58 4.21 -24.05
CA SER A 130 1.06 5.26 -23.17
C SER A 130 2.10 5.70 -22.14
N ALA A 131 1.95 6.90 -21.60
CA ALA A 131 2.82 7.40 -20.55
C ALA A 131 2.82 6.44 -19.33
N TYR A 132 1.70 5.78 -19.04
CA TYR A 132 1.57 4.79 -17.97
C TYR A 132 2.45 3.56 -18.23
N SER A 133 2.43 3.01 -19.44
CA SER A 133 3.24 1.85 -19.80
C SER A 133 4.74 2.17 -19.85
N ILE A 134 5.12 3.39 -20.23
CA ILE A 134 6.51 3.85 -20.17
C ILE A 134 7.00 3.83 -18.73
N VAL A 135 6.23 4.39 -17.79
CA VAL A 135 6.56 4.37 -16.37
C VAL A 135 6.63 2.94 -15.85
N SER A 136 5.62 2.11 -16.14
CA SER A 136 5.58 0.71 -15.71
C SER A 136 6.83 -0.06 -16.13
N ARG A 137 7.26 0.07 -17.40
CA ARG A 137 8.48 -0.60 -17.91
C ARG A 137 9.74 -0.07 -17.23
N ALA A 138 9.82 1.25 -17.01
CA ALA A 138 10.98 1.84 -16.34
C ALA A 138 11.14 1.33 -14.90
N LEU A 139 10.03 1.17 -14.17
CA LEU A 139 10.01 0.68 -12.79
C LEU A 139 10.21 -0.82 -12.71
N ALA A 140 9.53 -1.60 -13.55
CA ALA A 140 9.66 -3.07 -13.55
C ALA A 140 11.10 -3.53 -13.80
N ALA A 141 11.86 -2.81 -14.61
CA ALA A 141 13.27 -3.12 -14.88
C ALA A 141 14.20 -2.90 -13.66
N GLN A 142 13.71 -2.27 -12.58
CA GLN A 142 14.46 -1.98 -11.35
C GLN A 142 13.87 -2.67 -10.12
N SER A 143 12.73 -3.35 -10.27
CA SER A 143 11.97 -3.93 -9.15
C SER A 143 12.62 -5.25 -8.66
N THR A 144 13.60 -5.16 -7.77
CA THR A 144 14.38 -6.29 -7.25
C THR A 144 14.78 -6.16 -5.78
N ALA A 145 14.12 -5.32 -4.98
CA ALA A 145 14.50 -5.12 -3.59
C ALA A 145 14.25 -6.37 -2.72
N ASP A 146 15.19 -6.67 -1.86
CA ASP A 146 15.03 -7.65 -0.79
C ASP A 146 14.26 -7.00 0.37
N LEU A 147 12.96 -7.23 0.42
CA LEU A 147 12.07 -6.67 1.43
C LEU A 147 11.97 -7.58 2.66
N PRO A 148 11.74 -7.02 3.85
CA PRO A 148 11.39 -7.82 5.02
C PRO A 148 10.16 -8.71 4.74
N PRO A 149 10.05 -9.90 5.36
CA PRO A 149 8.88 -10.78 5.19
C PRO A 149 7.55 -10.05 5.46
N SER A 150 6.52 -10.37 4.67
CA SER A 150 5.18 -9.83 4.88
C SER A 150 4.51 -10.50 6.07
N LYS A 151 4.18 -9.73 7.10
CA LYS A 151 3.37 -10.19 8.24
C LYS A 151 1.91 -10.40 7.80
N LEU A 152 1.35 -9.51 6.98
CA LEU A 152 -0.02 -9.67 6.47
C LEU A 152 -0.19 -10.94 5.65
N ALA A 153 0.80 -11.32 4.84
CA ALA A 153 0.80 -12.57 4.09
C ALA A 153 0.93 -13.80 5.02
N ALA A 154 1.75 -13.71 6.06
CA ALA A 154 1.90 -14.80 7.02
C ALA A 154 0.62 -15.04 7.84
N TYR A 155 -0.07 -13.96 8.21
CA TYR A 155 -1.25 -14.01 9.07
C TYR A 155 -2.59 -13.79 8.33
N TRP A 156 -2.63 -13.86 7.00
CA TRP A 156 -3.84 -13.56 6.23
C TRP A 156 -5.07 -14.36 6.67
N TYR A 157 -4.89 -15.67 6.97
CA TYR A 157 -5.98 -16.55 7.38
C TYR A 157 -6.47 -16.27 8.81
N PRO A 158 -5.61 -16.15 9.84
CA PRO A 158 -6.02 -15.68 11.15
C PRO A 158 -6.71 -14.31 11.12
N ILE A 159 -6.20 -13.35 10.36
CA ILE A 159 -6.82 -12.03 10.19
C ILE A 159 -8.21 -12.16 9.58
N GLN A 160 -8.36 -12.94 8.52
CA GLN A 160 -9.65 -13.15 7.87
C GLN A 160 -10.65 -13.84 8.83
N LYS A 161 -10.24 -14.84 9.58
CA LYS A 161 -11.05 -15.52 10.61
C LYS A 161 -11.53 -14.51 11.65
N LEU A 162 -10.61 -13.72 12.19
CA LEU A 162 -10.90 -12.70 13.19
C LEU A 162 -11.89 -11.66 12.69
N MET A 163 -11.65 -11.11 11.51
CA MET A 163 -12.49 -10.06 10.91
C MET A 163 -13.85 -10.58 10.38
N ASN A 164 -14.09 -11.87 10.43
CA ASN A 164 -15.38 -12.49 10.12
C ASN A 164 -16.14 -12.98 11.36
N SER A 165 -15.62 -12.81 12.57
CA SER A 165 -16.21 -13.35 13.80
C SER A 165 -17.53 -12.66 14.19
N GLY A 166 -17.77 -11.45 13.74
CA GLY A 166 -18.97 -10.69 14.09
C GLY A 166 -18.69 -9.21 14.37
N GLY A 167 -19.21 -8.69 15.48
CA GLY A 167 -18.98 -7.33 15.92
C GLY A 167 -17.67 -7.15 16.69
N LEU A 168 -17.40 -5.90 17.13
CA LEU A 168 -16.16 -5.59 17.87
C LEU A 168 -16.00 -6.41 19.16
N GLY A 169 -17.11 -6.70 19.86
CA GLY A 169 -17.07 -7.56 21.06
C GLY A 169 -16.67 -8.99 20.76
N ASP A 170 -17.08 -9.54 19.61
CA ASP A 170 -16.70 -10.88 19.20
C ASP A 170 -15.22 -10.96 18.81
N ILE A 171 -14.72 -9.90 18.16
CA ILE A 171 -13.30 -9.73 17.80
C ILE A 171 -12.45 -9.68 19.08
N ASP A 172 -12.84 -8.86 20.04
CA ASP A 172 -12.13 -8.72 21.33
C ASP A 172 -12.13 -10.05 22.11
N ALA A 173 -13.27 -10.71 22.22
CA ALA A 173 -13.38 -12.01 22.87
C ALA A 173 -12.48 -13.06 22.24
N LEU A 174 -12.36 -13.08 20.91
CA LEU A 174 -11.48 -14.01 20.18
C LEU A 174 -10.01 -13.69 20.41
N LEU A 175 -9.61 -12.42 20.39
CA LEU A 175 -8.23 -12.01 20.68
C LEU A 175 -7.79 -12.44 22.08
N GLN A 176 -8.72 -12.47 23.04
CA GLN A 176 -8.43 -12.88 24.42
C GLN A 176 -8.44 -14.39 24.64
N SER A 177 -9.11 -15.17 23.81
CA SER A 177 -9.38 -16.60 24.05
C SER A 177 -8.61 -17.57 23.15
N ASP A 178 -8.06 -17.16 22.06
CA ASP A 178 -7.42 -18.02 21.06
C ASP A 178 -5.90 -17.78 21.04
N GLU A 179 -5.13 -18.81 21.42
CA GLU A 179 -3.68 -18.78 21.54
C GLU A 179 -2.99 -18.44 20.19
N ALA A 180 -3.57 -18.85 19.06
CA ALA A 180 -3.05 -18.51 17.73
C ALA A 180 -3.28 -17.03 17.39
N LEU A 181 -4.34 -16.42 17.94
CA LEU A 181 -4.62 -14.99 17.79
C LEU A 181 -3.84 -14.13 18.79
N ALA A 182 -3.46 -14.70 19.94
CA ALA A 182 -2.53 -14.05 20.87
C ALA A 182 -1.15 -13.82 20.21
N GLN A 183 -0.65 -14.79 19.42
CA GLN A 183 0.59 -14.62 18.68
C GLN A 183 0.46 -13.52 17.61
N LEU A 184 -0.67 -13.43 16.90
CA LEU A 184 -0.95 -12.33 15.97
C LEU A 184 -0.97 -11.00 16.72
N GLY A 185 -1.55 -10.97 17.93
CA GLY A 185 -1.50 -9.81 18.80
C GLY A 185 -0.06 -9.38 19.11
N ALA A 186 0.77 -10.29 19.57
CA ALA A 186 2.17 -10.03 19.88
C ALA A 186 2.94 -9.47 18.67
N ASP A 187 2.79 -10.07 17.48
CA ASP A 187 3.53 -9.68 16.28
C ASP A 187 3.13 -8.32 15.69
N PHE A 188 1.88 -7.89 15.93
CA PHE A 188 1.37 -6.62 15.39
C PHE A 188 1.18 -5.52 16.43
N PHE A 189 1.05 -5.86 17.71
CA PHE A 189 0.59 -4.92 18.74
C PHE A 189 1.57 -4.71 19.89
N GLU A 190 2.72 -5.39 19.94
CA GLU A 190 3.69 -5.20 21.02
C GLU A 190 4.06 -3.71 21.26
N ASP A 191 3.93 -2.87 20.23
CA ASP A 191 4.23 -1.44 20.28
C ASP A 191 2.99 -0.52 20.33
N SER A 192 1.76 -1.04 20.23
CA SER A 192 0.58 -0.21 19.97
C SER A 192 -0.54 -0.28 21.01
N TRP A 193 -0.48 -1.19 21.98
CA TRP A 193 -1.56 -1.42 22.95
C TRP A 193 -1.13 -1.37 24.41
N THR A 194 -0.06 -0.66 24.76
CA THR A 194 0.30 -0.33 26.16
C THR A 194 -0.16 1.04 26.56
#